data_88fdd5638eda9201d7a351331a153708
#
_entry.id   88fdd5638eda9201d7a351331a153708
#
_cell.length_a   1.000
_cell.length_b   1.000
_cell.length_c   1.000
_cell.angle_alpha   90.00
_cell.angle_beta   90.00
_cell.angle_gamma   90.00
#
_symmetry.space_group_name_H-M   'P 1'
#
loop_
_entity.id
_entity.type
_entity.pdbx_description
1 polymer ?
#
loop_
_entity_poly.entity_id
_entity_poly.type
_entity_poly.pdbx_seq_one_letter_code
_entity_poly.pdbx_strand_id
1 'polypeptide(L)'
;MLTSLAFIFLVGLSLAALCQALKLPRIIGMLITGILLGPYVLNALDSSILSISSELRQIALIIILLKAGLSLNLADLKKVGRPAVMMACVPASFEIFAYILLAPTFLGITRLEAAVMGAVMGAVSPAVVVPRMVQFMEEKYGTDKSIPQMILAGASCDDIYVIVLFSTFSAVAQGGSAHLQDFINIPISIVLGILLGSATGYLVSLFFETAYAHSHMVRNSMKVIVVMGVSFLLMSVETWLKPIVSVSGLLAVVSMACVLKLKCTPSVSTRLSQKFGKLWLAAEVLLFVLVGASVDIRYTLKAGPAALAMIFAALLIRTLGVSLCVAGTNLTAKEKLFCSIAYLPKATVQAAIGSVPMAMGLSCGQIVLSVAVLGILITAPLGAIGMDCSYKRLLTRESCK
;
A
#
# COMPACT_ATOMS: atom_id res chain seq x y z
N MET A 1 13.15 25.39 -2.45
CA MET A 1 12.98 24.00 -2.95
C MET A 1 14.13 23.05 -2.57
N LEU A 2 15.40 23.29 -2.98
CA LEU A 2 16.51 22.37 -2.65
C LEU A 2 16.75 22.22 -1.14
N THR A 3 16.68 23.30 -0.37
CA THR A 3 16.79 23.28 1.09
C THR A 3 15.68 22.42 1.72
N SER A 4 14.45 22.54 1.22
CA SER A 4 13.34 21.70 1.69
C SER A 4 13.57 20.21 1.40
N LEU A 5 14.08 19.86 0.20
CA LEU A 5 14.47 18.49 -0.12
C LEU A 5 15.60 17.99 0.80
N ALA A 6 16.58 18.82 1.09
CA ALA A 6 17.65 18.47 2.04
C ALA A 6 17.07 18.17 3.43
N PHE A 7 16.17 19.01 3.94
CA PHE A 7 15.49 18.75 5.22
C PHE A 7 14.66 17.47 5.18
N ILE A 8 13.88 17.24 4.12
CA ILE A 8 13.09 16.02 3.95
C ILE A 8 13.98 14.77 4.05
N PHE A 9 15.08 14.75 3.30
CA PHE A 9 15.97 13.58 3.30
C PHE A 9 16.77 13.44 4.59
N LEU A 10 17.46 14.51 5.03
CA LEU A 10 18.39 14.41 6.16
C LEU A 10 17.64 14.26 7.49
N VAL A 11 16.66 15.10 7.77
CA VAL A 11 15.88 15.02 9.01
C VAL A 11 14.98 13.77 8.99
N GLY A 12 14.36 13.47 7.83
CA GLY A 12 13.54 12.28 7.64
C GLY A 12 14.30 10.99 7.92
N LEU A 13 15.51 10.84 7.37
CA LEU A 13 16.35 9.67 7.64
C LEU A 13 16.87 9.64 9.08
N SER A 14 17.21 10.79 9.67
CA SER A 14 17.69 10.87 11.05
C SER A 14 16.62 10.44 12.05
N LEU A 15 15.38 10.96 11.93
CA LEU A 15 14.27 10.53 12.78
C LEU A 15 13.85 9.09 12.50
N ALA A 16 13.93 8.63 11.25
CA ALA A 16 13.69 7.23 10.91
C ALA A 16 14.71 6.31 11.58
N ALA A 17 16.00 6.68 11.59
CA ALA A 17 17.04 5.93 12.29
C ALA A 17 16.85 5.94 13.82
N LEU A 18 16.45 7.07 14.39
CA LEU A 18 16.11 7.18 15.80
C LEU A 18 14.94 6.25 16.17
N CYS A 19 13.86 6.27 15.39
CA CYS A 19 12.73 5.37 15.60
C CYS A 19 13.17 3.90 15.51
N GLN A 20 14.04 3.57 14.56
CA GLN A 20 14.56 2.21 14.43
C GLN A 20 15.41 1.79 15.63
N ALA A 21 16.22 2.68 16.19
CA ALA A 21 16.97 2.45 17.43
C ALA A 21 16.03 2.21 18.63
N LEU A 22 14.87 2.85 18.65
CA LEU A 22 13.79 2.64 19.62
C LEU A 22 12.90 1.42 19.32
N LYS A 23 13.27 0.59 18.34
CA LYS A 23 12.50 -0.58 17.86
C LYS A 23 11.12 -0.23 17.27
N LEU A 24 10.93 1.01 16.85
CA LEU A 24 9.74 1.47 16.13
C LEU A 24 9.94 1.40 14.63
N PRO A 25 8.87 1.28 13.82
CA PRO A 25 8.96 1.37 12.37
C PRO A 25 9.54 2.72 11.90
N ARG A 26 10.47 2.69 10.94
CA ARG A 26 11.13 3.87 10.36
C ARG A 26 10.15 4.92 9.82
N ILE A 27 9.03 4.47 9.31
CA ILE A 27 7.94 5.27 8.73
C ILE A 27 7.41 6.30 9.72
N ILE A 28 7.36 5.97 11.00
CA ILE A 28 6.90 6.88 12.06
C ILE A 28 7.80 8.12 12.14
N GLY A 29 9.12 7.91 12.13
CA GLY A 29 10.08 9.02 12.14
C GLY A 29 9.93 9.93 10.92
N MET A 30 9.69 9.36 9.74
CA MET A 30 9.46 10.13 8.52
C MET A 30 8.15 10.94 8.57
N LEU A 31 7.05 10.34 9.06
CA LEU A 31 5.77 11.04 9.25
C LEU A 31 5.90 12.20 10.25
N ILE A 32 6.52 11.94 11.41
CA ILE A 32 6.76 12.96 12.43
C ILE A 32 7.62 14.09 11.85
N THR A 33 8.65 13.77 11.06
CA THR A 33 9.45 14.78 10.34
C THR A 33 8.55 15.67 9.48
N GLY A 34 7.65 15.09 8.71
CA GLY A 34 6.73 15.84 7.87
C GLY A 34 5.80 16.74 8.66
N ILE A 35 5.23 16.22 9.73
CA ILE A 35 4.36 16.98 10.64
C ILE A 35 5.13 18.17 11.24
N LEU A 36 6.36 17.96 11.70
CA LEU A 36 7.19 19.00 12.31
C LEU A 36 7.61 20.06 11.30
N LEU A 37 8.13 19.64 10.13
CA LEU A 37 8.60 20.56 9.09
C LEU A 37 7.46 21.22 8.30
N GLY A 38 6.27 20.66 8.36
CA GLY A 38 5.10 21.09 7.61
C GLY A 38 4.57 22.47 8.01
N PRO A 39 3.59 23.01 7.23
CA PRO A 39 3.06 24.37 7.39
C PRO A 39 2.30 24.57 8.70
N TYR A 40 1.87 23.51 9.34
CA TYR A 40 1.07 23.58 10.57
C TYR A 40 1.89 23.64 11.87
N VAL A 41 3.22 23.42 11.81
CA VAL A 41 4.12 23.46 12.99
C VAL A 41 5.27 24.43 12.78
N LEU A 42 6.36 24.03 12.11
CA LEU A 42 7.55 24.85 11.93
C LEU A 42 7.52 25.68 10.63
N ASN A 43 6.66 25.33 9.69
CA ASN A 43 6.60 25.94 8.35
C ASN A 43 7.98 26.07 7.68
N ALA A 44 8.80 25.02 7.82
CA ALA A 44 10.18 24.99 7.31
C ALA A 44 10.27 24.50 5.85
N LEU A 45 9.19 23.96 5.29
CA LEU A 45 9.10 23.53 3.90
C LEU A 45 8.61 24.69 3.02
N ASP A 46 9.37 24.93 1.96
CA ASP A 46 9.08 25.96 0.97
C ASP A 46 7.76 25.64 0.22
N SER A 47 6.98 26.70 -0.09
CA SER A 47 5.71 26.58 -0.82
C SER A 47 5.87 25.89 -2.18
N SER A 48 7.04 26.03 -2.84
CA SER A 48 7.33 25.37 -4.12
C SER A 48 7.37 23.84 -4.04
N ILE A 49 7.79 23.26 -2.90
CA ILE A 49 7.75 21.80 -2.71
C ILE A 49 6.36 21.33 -2.29
N LEU A 50 5.64 22.16 -1.53
CA LEU A 50 4.30 21.84 -1.09
C LEU A 50 3.30 21.87 -2.26
N SER A 51 3.47 22.80 -3.22
CA SER A 51 2.60 22.90 -4.40
C SER A 51 2.71 21.69 -5.34
N ILE A 52 3.88 21.03 -5.43
CA ILE A 52 4.09 19.82 -6.24
C ILE A 52 4.08 18.54 -5.39
N SER A 53 3.64 18.62 -4.13
CA SER A 53 3.71 17.47 -3.22
C SER A 53 2.79 16.33 -3.63
N SER A 54 1.65 16.62 -4.27
CA SER A 54 0.73 15.62 -4.83
C SER A 54 1.39 14.79 -5.92
N GLU A 55 2.08 15.44 -6.83
CA GLU A 55 2.78 14.81 -7.96
C GLU A 55 3.95 13.96 -7.47
N LEU A 56 4.73 14.47 -6.50
CA LEU A 56 5.83 13.72 -5.90
C LEU A 56 5.32 12.46 -5.17
N ARG A 57 4.20 12.55 -4.46
CA ARG A 57 3.56 11.39 -3.82
C ARG A 57 3.03 10.40 -4.84
N GLN A 58 2.47 10.87 -5.97
CA GLN A 58 2.00 10.02 -7.06
C GLN A 58 3.16 9.27 -7.73
N ILE A 59 4.31 9.92 -7.94
CA ILE A 59 5.53 9.27 -8.43
C ILE A 59 5.99 8.18 -7.45
N ALA A 60 5.98 8.46 -6.16
CA ALA A 60 6.33 7.48 -5.13
C ALA A 60 5.34 6.30 -5.11
N LEU A 61 4.04 6.56 -5.30
CA LEU A 61 3.00 5.53 -5.44
C LEU A 61 3.28 4.63 -6.64
N ILE A 62 3.60 5.18 -7.80
CA ILE A 62 3.95 4.40 -9.00
C ILE A 62 5.17 3.51 -8.74
N ILE A 63 6.20 4.03 -8.08
CA ILE A 63 7.41 3.26 -7.74
C ILE A 63 7.08 2.07 -6.83
N ILE A 64 6.22 2.27 -5.81
CA ILE A 64 5.84 1.16 -4.91
C ILE A 64 4.97 0.14 -5.63
N LEU A 65 4.07 0.56 -6.52
CA LEU A 65 3.24 -0.34 -7.33
C LEU A 65 4.08 -1.21 -8.27
N LEU A 66 5.06 -0.61 -8.94
CA LEU A 66 6.01 -1.34 -9.78
C LEU A 66 6.82 -2.34 -8.96
N LYS A 67 7.32 -1.93 -7.78
CA LYS A 67 8.01 -2.82 -6.85
C LYS A 67 7.09 -3.97 -6.42
N ALA A 68 5.84 -3.70 -6.05
CA ALA A 68 4.88 -4.70 -5.61
C ALA A 68 4.57 -5.71 -6.72
N GLY A 69 4.24 -5.25 -7.93
CA GLY A 69 3.96 -6.12 -9.08
C GLY A 69 5.17 -6.98 -9.49
N LEU A 70 6.39 -6.40 -9.50
CA LEU A 70 7.63 -7.13 -9.80
C LEU A 70 8.05 -8.11 -8.69
N SER A 71 7.61 -7.93 -7.46
CA SER A 71 7.92 -8.83 -6.34
C SER A 71 6.88 -9.93 -6.13
N LEU A 72 5.68 -9.80 -6.70
CA LEU A 72 4.59 -10.77 -6.55
C LEU A 72 5.02 -12.17 -6.99
N ASN A 73 4.94 -13.15 -6.09
CA ASN A 73 5.26 -14.54 -6.39
C ASN A 73 3.99 -15.41 -6.44
N LEU A 74 3.48 -15.62 -7.65
CA LEU A 74 2.29 -16.44 -7.88
C LEU A 74 2.49 -17.92 -7.51
N ALA A 75 3.74 -18.42 -7.52
CA ALA A 75 4.04 -19.79 -7.11
C ALA A 75 3.84 -19.98 -5.60
N ASP A 76 4.25 -19.00 -4.79
CA ASP A 76 4.04 -19.02 -3.35
C ASP A 76 2.56 -18.94 -3.02
N LEU A 77 1.81 -18.09 -3.73
CA LEU A 77 0.36 -17.98 -3.56
C LEU A 77 -0.34 -19.32 -3.87
N LYS A 78 0.07 -20.02 -4.93
CA LYS A 78 -0.45 -21.36 -5.26
C LYS A 78 -0.07 -22.41 -4.22
N LYS A 79 1.16 -22.35 -3.68
CA LYS A 79 1.67 -23.31 -2.69
C LYS A 79 0.93 -23.24 -1.36
N VAL A 80 0.62 -22.04 -0.89
CA VAL A 80 -0.10 -21.82 0.38
C VAL A 80 -1.63 -22.03 0.22
N GLY A 81 -2.15 -21.89 -0.99
CA GLY A 81 -3.52 -22.24 -1.36
C GLY A 81 -4.58 -21.27 -0.83
N ARG A 82 -5.78 -21.82 -0.53
CA ARG A 82 -6.99 -21.07 -0.14
C ARG A 82 -6.77 -20.00 0.93
N PRO A 83 -6.08 -20.25 2.06
CA PRO A 83 -5.94 -19.24 3.10
C PRO A 83 -5.21 -17.97 2.63
N ALA A 84 -4.17 -18.09 1.81
CA ALA A 84 -3.43 -16.93 1.29
C ALA A 84 -4.28 -16.07 0.35
N VAL A 85 -5.07 -16.70 -0.52
CA VAL A 85 -6.00 -16.00 -1.42
C VAL A 85 -7.08 -15.27 -0.62
N MET A 86 -7.66 -15.94 0.38
CA MET A 86 -8.66 -15.30 1.24
C MET A 86 -8.05 -14.13 2.04
N MET A 87 -6.83 -14.28 2.54
CA MET A 87 -6.13 -13.22 3.28
C MET A 87 -5.80 -11.99 2.42
N ALA A 88 -5.74 -12.14 1.11
CA ALA A 88 -5.57 -11.02 0.18
C ALA A 88 -6.82 -10.12 0.04
N CYS A 89 -8.01 -10.63 0.34
CA CYS A 89 -9.26 -9.90 0.05
C CYS A 89 -10.19 -9.77 1.28
N VAL A 90 -10.39 -10.86 2.02
CA VAL A 90 -11.45 -10.93 3.05
C VAL A 90 -11.20 -9.97 4.22
N PRO A 91 -9.99 -9.88 4.82
CA PRO A 91 -9.75 -8.95 5.92
C PRO A 91 -9.98 -7.48 5.53
N ALA A 92 -9.54 -7.10 4.33
CA ALA A 92 -9.76 -5.77 3.78
C ALA A 92 -11.25 -5.50 3.55
N SER A 93 -12.00 -6.46 2.99
CA SER A 93 -13.45 -6.32 2.77
C SER A 93 -14.21 -6.14 4.09
N PHE A 94 -13.85 -6.90 5.14
CA PHE A 94 -14.45 -6.76 6.47
C PHE A 94 -14.17 -5.38 7.08
N GLU A 95 -12.96 -4.87 6.92
CA GLU A 95 -12.58 -3.56 7.40
C GLU A 95 -13.30 -2.44 6.63
N ILE A 96 -13.34 -2.51 5.29
CA ILE A 96 -14.08 -1.56 4.44
C ILE A 96 -15.55 -1.54 4.84
N PHE A 97 -16.16 -2.71 5.02
CA PHE A 97 -17.54 -2.83 5.47
C PHE A 97 -17.77 -2.18 6.84
N ALA A 98 -16.81 -2.36 7.78
CA ALA A 98 -16.85 -1.69 9.08
C ALA A 98 -16.86 -0.16 8.92
N TYR A 99 -16.01 0.39 8.06
CA TYR A 99 -16.00 1.83 7.79
C TYR A 99 -17.32 2.30 7.17
N ILE A 100 -17.88 1.61 6.18
CA ILE A 100 -19.17 1.94 5.54
C ILE A 100 -20.32 2.01 6.56
N LEU A 101 -20.32 1.10 7.55
CA LEU A 101 -21.37 1.06 8.57
C LEU A 101 -21.17 2.09 9.68
N LEU A 102 -19.95 2.21 10.18
CA LEU A 102 -19.67 2.91 11.42
C LEU A 102 -19.17 4.35 11.21
N ALA A 103 -18.41 4.63 10.14
CA ALA A 103 -17.84 5.96 9.94
C ALA A 103 -18.90 7.07 9.77
N PRO A 104 -20.07 6.85 9.18
CA PRO A 104 -21.13 7.87 9.18
C PRO A 104 -21.53 8.33 10.57
N THR A 105 -21.61 7.40 11.53
CA THR A 105 -21.99 7.71 12.92
C THR A 105 -20.83 8.34 13.70
N PHE A 106 -19.60 7.86 13.52
CA PHE A 106 -18.44 8.34 14.27
C PHE A 106 -17.87 9.65 13.74
N LEU A 107 -17.89 9.82 12.41
CA LEU A 107 -17.16 10.88 11.71
C LEU A 107 -18.08 11.83 10.91
N GLY A 108 -19.39 11.56 10.83
CA GLY A 108 -20.36 12.41 10.15
C GLY A 108 -20.18 12.47 8.62
N ILE A 109 -19.60 11.46 8.00
CA ILE A 109 -19.37 11.36 6.56
C ILE A 109 -20.42 10.46 5.89
N THR A 110 -20.60 10.62 4.58
CA THR A 110 -21.52 9.78 3.82
C THR A 110 -21.01 8.34 3.70
N ARG A 111 -21.89 7.38 3.39
CA ARG A 111 -21.49 5.97 3.19
C ARG A 111 -20.50 5.79 2.04
N LEU A 112 -20.59 6.60 1.00
CA LEU A 112 -19.65 6.56 -0.12
C LEU A 112 -18.28 7.08 0.27
N GLU A 113 -18.22 8.20 1.00
CA GLU A 113 -16.99 8.72 1.59
C GLU A 113 -16.36 7.71 2.58
N ALA A 114 -17.20 7.04 3.35
CA ALA A 114 -16.79 5.96 4.26
C ALA A 114 -16.23 4.74 3.49
N ALA A 115 -16.75 4.42 2.30
CA ALA A 115 -16.18 3.39 1.43
C ALA A 115 -14.81 3.78 0.90
N VAL A 116 -14.62 5.05 0.49
CA VAL A 116 -13.30 5.59 0.10
C VAL A 116 -12.32 5.50 1.27
N MET A 117 -12.72 5.96 2.46
CA MET A 117 -11.91 5.88 3.68
C MET A 117 -11.58 4.42 4.03
N GLY A 118 -12.56 3.54 4.00
CA GLY A 118 -12.38 2.12 4.26
C GLY A 118 -11.41 1.47 3.28
N ALA A 119 -11.46 1.83 2.00
CA ALA A 119 -10.49 1.36 1.02
C ALA A 119 -9.08 1.90 1.33
N VAL A 120 -8.92 3.17 1.70
CA VAL A 120 -7.61 3.70 2.15
C VAL A 120 -7.08 2.90 3.34
N MET A 121 -7.93 2.57 4.30
CA MET A 121 -7.54 1.87 5.53
C MET A 121 -7.43 0.35 5.36
N GLY A 122 -8.01 -0.24 4.32
CA GLY A 122 -8.20 -1.68 4.18
C GLY A 122 -6.92 -2.51 4.05
N ALA A 123 -5.81 -1.97 3.52
CA ALA A 123 -4.57 -2.72 3.33
C ALA A 123 -3.78 -2.95 4.63
N VAL A 124 -3.11 -4.11 4.71
CA VAL A 124 -2.03 -4.35 5.68
C VAL A 124 -0.71 -3.83 5.11
N SER A 125 0.21 -3.40 5.95
CA SER A 125 1.48 -2.85 5.47
C SER A 125 2.57 -3.90 5.26
N PRO A 126 2.97 -4.19 4.01
CA PRO A 126 4.13 -5.05 3.74
C PRO A 126 5.43 -4.51 4.35
N ALA A 127 5.60 -3.18 4.41
CA ALA A 127 6.81 -2.56 4.94
C ALA A 127 7.07 -2.90 6.43
N VAL A 128 6.01 -3.17 7.19
CA VAL A 128 6.11 -3.59 8.60
C VAL A 128 6.15 -5.10 8.74
N VAL A 129 5.38 -5.81 7.92
CA VAL A 129 5.16 -7.27 8.04
C VAL A 129 6.29 -8.08 7.39
N VAL A 130 6.72 -7.70 6.16
CA VAL A 130 7.68 -8.51 5.39
C VAL A 130 9.01 -8.74 6.12
N PRO A 131 9.68 -7.72 6.70
CA PRO A 131 10.96 -7.94 7.38
C PRO A 131 10.85 -8.94 8.52
N ARG A 132 9.72 -8.90 9.26
CA ARG A 132 9.47 -9.80 10.38
C ARG A 132 9.17 -11.22 9.95
N MET A 133 8.36 -11.39 8.91
CA MET A 133 8.08 -12.72 8.37
C MET A 133 9.35 -13.38 7.83
N VAL A 134 10.24 -12.62 7.17
CA VAL A 134 11.55 -13.11 6.72
C VAL A 134 12.40 -13.55 7.92
N GLN A 135 12.49 -12.71 8.95
CA GLN A 135 13.21 -13.06 10.19
C GLN A 135 12.66 -14.35 10.83
N PHE A 136 11.32 -14.47 10.94
CA PHE A 136 10.71 -15.65 11.56
C PHE A 136 10.94 -16.91 10.72
N MET A 137 11.01 -16.81 9.39
CA MET A 137 11.44 -17.92 8.52
C MET A 137 12.89 -18.32 8.75
N GLU A 138 13.80 -17.35 8.89
CA GLU A 138 15.20 -17.60 9.20
C GLU A 138 15.40 -18.28 10.57
N GLU A 139 14.62 -17.83 11.56
CA GLU A 139 14.60 -18.40 12.91
C GLU A 139 13.77 -19.70 13.02
N LYS A 140 13.13 -20.17 11.92
CA LYS A 140 12.29 -21.37 11.81
C LYS A 140 11.05 -21.36 12.72
N TYR A 141 10.39 -20.22 12.89
CA TYR A 141 9.11 -20.11 13.60
C TYR A 141 7.92 -20.13 12.65
N GLY A 142 6.98 -21.06 12.85
CA GLY A 142 5.75 -21.22 12.07
C GLY A 142 5.96 -21.70 10.62
N THR A 143 7.18 -22.16 10.30
CA THR A 143 7.57 -22.64 8.95
C THR A 143 7.00 -24.02 8.65
N ASP A 144 6.78 -24.84 9.64
CA ASP A 144 6.13 -26.15 9.56
C ASP A 144 4.74 -26.10 8.91
N LYS A 145 3.99 -25.05 9.21
CA LYS A 145 2.65 -24.79 8.67
C LYS A 145 2.61 -23.63 7.65
N SER A 146 3.75 -23.19 7.19
CA SER A 146 3.91 -22.10 6.19
C SER A 146 3.18 -20.80 6.59
N ILE A 147 3.10 -20.49 7.90
CA ILE A 147 2.40 -19.29 8.41
C ILE A 147 3.04 -17.99 7.90
N PRO A 148 4.38 -17.78 8.02
CA PRO A 148 5.00 -16.58 7.49
C PRO A 148 4.81 -16.43 5.98
N GLN A 149 4.90 -17.53 5.22
CA GLN A 149 4.69 -17.52 3.76
C GLN A 149 3.25 -17.14 3.40
N MET A 150 2.26 -17.66 4.16
CA MET A 150 0.86 -17.32 3.98
C MET A 150 0.61 -15.83 4.21
N ILE A 151 1.15 -15.28 5.29
CA ILE A 151 1.02 -13.85 5.62
C ILE A 151 1.69 -12.99 4.55
N LEU A 152 2.89 -13.36 4.10
CA LEU A 152 3.60 -12.65 3.02
C LEU A 152 2.80 -12.64 1.71
N ALA A 153 2.28 -13.79 1.31
CA ALA A 153 1.51 -13.92 0.07
C ALA A 153 0.22 -13.10 0.15
N GLY A 154 -0.52 -13.20 1.25
CA GLY A 154 -1.74 -12.43 1.48
C GLY A 154 -1.49 -10.93 1.51
N ALA A 155 -0.49 -10.47 2.27
CA ALA A 155 -0.15 -9.05 2.39
C ALA A 155 0.35 -8.43 1.07
N SER A 156 0.99 -9.22 0.19
CA SER A 156 1.45 -8.72 -1.11
C SER A 156 0.29 -8.52 -2.11
N CYS A 157 -0.78 -9.28 -1.99
CA CYS A 157 -1.95 -9.19 -2.87
C CYS A 157 -3.02 -8.24 -2.32
N ASP A 158 -3.06 -8.04 -1.02
CA ASP A 158 -3.99 -7.15 -0.31
C ASP A 158 -3.88 -5.70 -0.81
N ASP A 159 -2.66 -5.22 -1.01
CA ASP A 159 -2.39 -3.88 -1.56
C ASP A 159 -3.08 -3.68 -2.92
N ILE A 160 -2.99 -4.67 -3.81
CA ILE A 160 -3.58 -4.61 -5.15
C ILE A 160 -5.11 -4.56 -5.05
N TYR A 161 -5.69 -5.45 -4.24
CA TYR A 161 -7.14 -5.52 -4.02
C TYR A 161 -7.70 -4.18 -3.50
N VAL A 162 -7.06 -3.63 -2.50
CA VAL A 162 -7.46 -2.36 -1.86
C VAL A 162 -7.35 -1.17 -2.82
N ILE A 163 -6.27 -1.10 -3.62
CA ILE A 163 -6.09 -0.03 -4.60
C ILE A 163 -7.17 -0.07 -5.68
N VAL A 164 -7.58 -1.25 -6.12
CA VAL A 164 -8.69 -1.42 -7.07
C VAL A 164 -9.98 -0.86 -6.48
N LEU A 165 -10.33 -1.24 -5.23
CA LEU A 165 -11.53 -0.75 -4.57
C LEU A 165 -11.46 0.76 -4.31
N PHE A 166 -10.29 1.28 -3.93
CA PHE A 166 -10.07 2.71 -3.75
C PHE A 166 -10.32 3.49 -5.04
N SER A 167 -9.70 3.07 -6.15
CA SER A 167 -9.89 3.70 -7.47
C SER A 167 -11.37 3.72 -7.86
N THR A 168 -12.05 2.63 -7.61
CA THR A 168 -13.47 2.43 -7.85
C THR A 168 -14.34 3.39 -7.04
N PHE A 169 -14.22 3.37 -5.71
CA PHE A 169 -15.04 4.22 -4.84
C PHE A 169 -14.74 5.72 -5.05
N SER A 170 -13.47 6.06 -5.31
CA SER A 170 -13.07 7.44 -5.60
C SER A 170 -13.65 7.95 -6.91
N ALA A 171 -13.72 7.12 -7.94
CA ALA A 171 -14.34 7.47 -9.22
C ALA A 171 -15.84 7.76 -9.05
N VAL A 172 -16.56 6.92 -8.29
CA VAL A 172 -17.99 7.14 -7.97
C VAL A 172 -18.16 8.41 -7.14
N ALA A 173 -17.29 8.66 -6.17
CA ALA A 173 -17.37 9.85 -5.32
C ALA A 173 -17.16 11.16 -6.09
N GLN A 174 -16.39 11.16 -7.17
CA GLN A 174 -16.20 12.32 -8.06
C GLN A 174 -17.43 12.62 -8.94
N GLY A 175 -18.24 11.62 -9.27
CA GLY A 175 -19.39 11.75 -10.16
C GLY A 175 -20.63 12.45 -9.57
N GLY A 176 -20.66 12.74 -8.27
CA GLY A 176 -21.70 13.54 -7.59
C GLY A 176 -23.09 12.90 -7.46
N SER A 177 -23.44 11.92 -8.25
CA SER A 177 -24.66 11.09 -8.14
C SER A 177 -24.32 9.66 -8.53
N ALA A 178 -24.59 8.71 -7.65
CA ALA A 178 -24.41 7.29 -7.94
C ALA A 178 -25.48 6.85 -8.94
N HIS A 179 -25.22 6.99 -10.23
CA HIS A 179 -26.04 6.37 -11.26
C HIS A 179 -25.73 4.88 -11.35
N LEU A 180 -26.73 4.06 -11.68
CA LEU A 180 -26.54 2.61 -11.86
C LEU A 180 -25.44 2.30 -12.89
N GLN A 181 -25.24 3.19 -13.88
CA GLN A 181 -24.18 3.14 -14.86
C GLN A 181 -22.77 3.24 -14.25
N ASP A 182 -22.58 3.98 -13.15
CA ASP A 182 -21.28 4.12 -12.49
C ASP A 182 -20.86 2.78 -11.87
N PHE A 183 -21.82 2.01 -11.32
CA PHE A 183 -21.54 0.67 -10.81
C PHE A 183 -21.17 -0.34 -11.91
N ILE A 184 -21.66 -0.15 -13.14
CA ILE A 184 -21.28 -0.98 -14.30
C ILE A 184 -19.88 -0.56 -14.81
N ASN A 185 -19.53 0.72 -14.72
CA ASN A 185 -18.22 1.24 -15.12
C ASN A 185 -17.08 0.70 -14.21
N ILE A 186 -17.38 0.30 -12.99
CA ILE A 186 -16.41 -0.27 -12.04
C ILE A 186 -15.74 -1.55 -12.58
N PRO A 187 -16.49 -2.63 -12.88
CA PRO A 187 -15.90 -3.83 -13.45
C PRO A 187 -15.20 -3.56 -14.79
N ILE A 188 -15.76 -2.66 -15.61
CA ILE A 188 -15.18 -2.26 -16.89
C ILE A 188 -13.80 -1.62 -16.68
N SER A 189 -13.71 -0.66 -15.78
CA SER A 189 -12.45 0.02 -15.43
C SER A 189 -11.37 -0.95 -14.94
N ILE A 190 -11.75 -1.93 -14.13
CA ILE A 190 -10.85 -2.98 -13.65
C ILE A 190 -10.36 -3.84 -14.82
N VAL A 191 -11.28 -4.36 -15.62
CA VAL A 191 -10.95 -5.24 -16.74
C VAL A 191 -10.08 -4.51 -17.76
N LEU A 192 -10.45 -3.27 -18.14
CA LEU A 192 -9.68 -2.46 -19.09
C LEU A 192 -8.30 -2.09 -18.52
N GLY A 193 -8.19 -1.77 -17.22
CA GLY A 193 -6.90 -1.53 -16.58
C GLY A 193 -5.99 -2.76 -16.63
N ILE A 194 -6.53 -3.95 -16.31
CA ILE A 194 -5.77 -5.21 -16.41
C ILE A 194 -5.37 -5.51 -17.85
N LEU A 195 -6.26 -5.38 -18.81
CA LEU A 195 -5.97 -5.64 -20.22
C LEU A 195 -4.92 -4.68 -20.77
N LEU A 196 -5.09 -3.38 -20.54
CA LEU A 196 -4.15 -2.35 -20.97
C LEU A 196 -2.76 -2.57 -20.35
N GLY A 197 -2.71 -2.80 -19.02
CA GLY A 197 -1.47 -3.06 -18.32
C GLY A 197 -0.81 -4.36 -18.77
N SER A 198 -1.58 -5.41 -19.00
CA SER A 198 -1.05 -6.68 -19.49
C SER A 198 -0.52 -6.58 -20.91
N ALA A 199 -1.23 -5.90 -21.81
CA ALA A 199 -0.80 -5.66 -23.18
C ALA A 199 0.50 -4.84 -23.22
N THR A 200 0.56 -3.73 -22.48
CA THR A 200 1.78 -2.90 -22.39
C THR A 200 2.93 -3.64 -21.75
N GLY A 201 2.69 -4.43 -20.69
CA GLY A 201 3.72 -5.28 -20.07
C GLY A 201 4.29 -6.32 -21.03
N TYR A 202 3.44 -6.93 -21.85
CA TYR A 202 3.87 -7.87 -22.87
C TYR A 202 4.70 -7.16 -23.97
N LEU A 203 4.24 -6.02 -24.47
CA LEU A 203 4.97 -5.24 -25.49
C LEU A 203 6.34 -4.77 -24.97
N VAL A 204 6.41 -4.28 -23.73
CA VAL A 204 7.68 -3.86 -23.12
C VAL A 204 8.60 -5.06 -22.89
N SER A 205 8.07 -6.22 -22.52
CA SER A 205 8.89 -7.44 -22.40
C SER A 205 9.47 -7.87 -23.74
N LEU A 206 8.66 -7.86 -24.80
CA LEU A 206 9.08 -8.16 -26.15
C LEU A 206 10.15 -7.18 -26.65
N PHE A 207 9.95 -5.89 -26.39
CA PHE A 207 10.95 -4.85 -26.71
C PHE A 207 12.29 -5.12 -25.99
N PHE A 208 12.27 -5.54 -24.73
CA PHE A 208 13.51 -5.82 -24.00
C PHE A 208 14.24 -7.05 -24.53
N GLU A 209 13.52 -8.06 -25.02
CA GLU A 209 14.10 -9.27 -25.57
C GLU A 209 14.63 -9.04 -26.99
N THR A 210 13.86 -8.38 -27.87
CA THR A 210 14.29 -8.06 -29.24
C THR A 210 15.46 -7.09 -29.24
N ALA A 211 15.45 -6.06 -28.41
CA ALA A 211 16.56 -5.11 -28.30
C ALA A 211 17.84 -5.78 -27.74
N TYR A 212 17.69 -6.77 -26.87
CA TYR A 212 18.83 -7.58 -26.38
C TYR A 212 19.37 -8.50 -27.47
N ALA A 213 18.52 -9.14 -28.25
CA ALA A 213 18.92 -10.04 -29.35
C ALA A 213 19.68 -9.29 -30.46
N HIS A 214 19.31 -8.01 -30.73
CA HIS A 214 19.92 -7.24 -31.83
C HIS A 214 21.23 -6.54 -31.44
N SER A 215 21.35 -6.00 -30.23
CA SER A 215 22.46 -5.10 -29.89
C SER A 215 23.20 -5.43 -28.59
N HIS A 216 22.84 -6.47 -27.86
CA HIS A 216 23.39 -6.85 -26.53
C HIS A 216 23.49 -5.71 -25.51
N MET A 217 22.90 -4.52 -25.77
CA MET A 217 23.26 -3.25 -25.13
C MET A 217 22.15 -2.55 -24.35
N VAL A 218 20.98 -3.15 -24.05
CA VAL A 218 20.02 -2.46 -23.18
C VAL A 218 20.45 -2.60 -21.72
N ARG A 219 21.17 -1.57 -21.25
CA ARG A 219 21.57 -1.46 -19.84
C ARG A 219 20.34 -1.56 -18.93
N ASN A 220 20.46 -2.30 -17.82
CA ASN A 220 19.35 -2.46 -16.87
C ASN A 220 18.80 -1.15 -16.30
N SER A 221 19.60 -0.07 -16.30
CA SER A 221 19.15 1.28 -15.88
C SER A 221 18.20 1.89 -16.89
N MET A 222 18.42 1.68 -18.21
CA MET A 222 17.50 2.15 -19.24
C MET A 222 16.15 1.43 -19.16
N LYS A 223 16.15 0.12 -18.86
CA LYS A 223 14.91 -0.63 -18.66
C LYS A 223 14.05 -0.03 -17.55
N VAL A 224 14.64 0.44 -16.45
CA VAL A 224 13.93 1.11 -15.35
C VAL A 224 13.29 2.42 -15.84
N ILE A 225 14.03 3.23 -16.61
CA ILE A 225 13.52 4.50 -17.14
C ILE A 225 12.35 4.24 -18.11
N VAL A 226 12.46 3.25 -19.01
CA VAL A 226 11.39 2.85 -19.92
C VAL A 226 10.15 2.41 -19.15
N VAL A 227 10.29 1.54 -18.16
CA VAL A 227 9.17 1.06 -17.34
C VAL A 227 8.51 2.21 -16.58
N MET A 228 9.30 3.15 -16.02
CA MET A 228 8.74 4.35 -15.38
C MET A 228 8.00 5.24 -16.37
N GLY A 229 8.59 5.53 -17.53
CA GLY A 229 7.96 6.36 -18.58
C GLY A 229 6.64 5.76 -19.06
N VAL A 230 6.61 4.46 -19.32
CA VAL A 230 5.37 3.74 -19.67
C VAL A 230 4.35 3.79 -18.54
N SER A 231 4.78 3.68 -17.27
CA SER A 231 3.88 3.81 -16.12
C SER A 231 3.24 5.20 -16.05
N PHE A 232 4.01 6.26 -16.29
CA PHE A 232 3.47 7.62 -16.34
C PHE A 232 2.48 7.79 -17.51
N LEU A 233 2.75 7.19 -18.68
CA LEU A 233 1.80 7.17 -19.80
C LEU A 233 0.51 6.43 -19.43
N LEU A 234 0.57 5.29 -18.76
CA LEU A 234 -0.62 4.55 -18.31
C LEU A 234 -1.50 5.39 -17.39
N MET A 235 -0.89 6.17 -16.49
CA MET A 235 -1.62 7.11 -15.64
C MET A 235 -2.24 8.26 -16.43
N SER A 236 -1.54 8.76 -17.45
CA SER A 236 -2.06 9.80 -18.34
C SER A 236 -3.20 9.28 -19.22
N VAL A 237 -3.12 8.03 -19.68
CA VAL A 237 -4.19 7.36 -20.45
C VAL A 237 -5.49 7.27 -19.65
N GLU A 238 -5.44 7.02 -18.36
CA GLU A 238 -6.61 7.10 -17.48
C GLU A 238 -7.30 8.46 -17.59
N THR A 239 -6.53 9.54 -17.52
CA THR A 239 -7.05 10.91 -17.59
C THR A 239 -7.61 11.23 -18.98
N TRP A 240 -6.94 10.81 -20.05
CA TRP A 240 -7.37 11.06 -21.43
C TRP A 240 -8.61 10.28 -21.82
N LEU A 241 -8.75 9.05 -21.36
CA LEU A 241 -9.90 8.18 -21.68
C LEU A 241 -11.11 8.43 -20.76
N LYS A 242 -10.94 9.14 -19.64
CA LYS A 242 -12.02 9.39 -18.67
C LYS A 242 -13.34 9.90 -19.27
N PRO A 243 -13.35 10.77 -20.31
CA PRO A 243 -14.59 11.21 -20.95
C PRO A 243 -15.29 10.13 -21.80
N ILE A 244 -14.59 9.07 -22.19
CA ILE A 244 -15.09 8.03 -23.12
C ILE A 244 -15.36 6.74 -22.34
N VAL A 245 -14.39 6.29 -21.55
CA VAL A 245 -14.44 5.04 -20.79
C VAL A 245 -13.55 5.13 -19.56
N SER A 246 -14.02 4.57 -18.44
CA SER A 246 -13.23 4.48 -17.22
C SER A 246 -12.17 3.39 -17.36
N VAL A 247 -10.91 3.74 -17.14
CA VAL A 247 -9.76 2.81 -17.10
C VAL A 247 -9.00 3.07 -15.80
N SER A 248 -8.63 2.04 -15.07
CA SER A 248 -7.79 2.19 -13.88
C SER A 248 -6.30 2.20 -14.25
N GLY A 249 -5.66 3.38 -14.24
CA GLY A 249 -4.24 3.54 -14.52
C GLY A 249 -3.35 2.86 -13.46
N LEU A 250 -3.73 2.95 -12.19
CA LEU A 250 -2.99 2.28 -11.10
C LEU A 250 -2.97 0.77 -11.31
N LEU A 251 -4.11 0.19 -11.68
CA LEU A 251 -4.20 -1.24 -11.95
C LEU A 251 -3.45 -1.63 -13.21
N ALA A 252 -3.44 -0.76 -14.23
CA ALA A 252 -2.65 -0.97 -15.44
C ALA A 252 -1.15 -1.00 -15.11
N VAL A 253 -0.64 -0.11 -14.26
CA VAL A 253 0.77 -0.12 -13.82
C VAL A 253 1.12 -1.41 -13.09
N VAL A 254 0.28 -1.87 -12.16
CA VAL A 254 0.51 -3.13 -11.43
C VAL A 254 0.48 -4.33 -12.37
N SER A 255 -0.52 -4.40 -13.25
CA SER A 255 -0.67 -5.50 -14.22
C SER A 255 0.50 -5.56 -15.19
N MET A 256 0.98 -4.40 -15.67
CA MET A 256 2.20 -4.30 -16.47
C MET A 256 3.41 -4.88 -15.71
N ALA A 257 3.61 -4.51 -14.45
CA ALA A 257 4.71 -5.00 -13.63
C ALA A 257 4.64 -6.52 -13.40
N CYS A 258 3.45 -7.06 -13.15
CA CYS A 258 3.22 -8.50 -13.02
C CYS A 258 3.55 -9.25 -14.32
N VAL A 259 3.12 -8.74 -15.48
CA VAL A 259 3.42 -9.36 -16.78
C VAL A 259 4.92 -9.30 -17.11
N LEU A 260 5.58 -8.18 -16.83
CA LEU A 260 7.04 -8.07 -16.96
C LEU A 260 7.76 -9.12 -16.11
N LYS A 261 7.30 -9.37 -14.88
CA LYS A 261 7.86 -10.42 -14.04
C LYS A 261 7.68 -11.80 -14.63
N LEU A 262 6.52 -12.09 -15.21
CA LEU A 262 6.19 -13.41 -15.77
C LEU A 262 6.86 -13.68 -17.12
N LYS A 263 7.04 -12.66 -17.95
CA LYS A 263 7.48 -12.79 -19.35
C LYS A 263 8.97 -12.52 -19.55
N CYS A 264 9.56 -11.57 -18.80
CA CYS A 264 11.00 -11.34 -18.88
C CYS A 264 11.79 -12.49 -18.27
N THR A 265 13.03 -12.66 -18.76
CA THR A 265 13.97 -13.61 -18.17
C THR A 265 14.16 -13.35 -16.66
N PRO A 266 14.35 -14.41 -15.83
CA PRO A 266 14.48 -14.26 -14.37
C PRO A 266 15.56 -13.26 -13.95
N SER A 267 16.67 -13.18 -14.71
CA SER A 267 17.75 -12.22 -14.47
C SER A 267 17.31 -10.76 -14.66
N VAL A 268 16.47 -10.47 -15.65
CA VAL A 268 15.95 -9.13 -15.93
C VAL A 268 14.90 -8.74 -14.89
N SER A 269 13.95 -9.60 -14.59
CA SER A 269 12.90 -9.33 -13.61
C SER A 269 13.46 -9.09 -12.20
N THR A 270 14.43 -9.92 -11.76
CA THR A 270 15.12 -9.76 -10.48
C THR A 270 15.88 -8.43 -10.41
N ARG A 271 16.62 -8.07 -11.47
CA ARG A 271 17.38 -6.80 -11.51
C ARG A 271 16.44 -5.59 -11.53
N LEU A 272 15.30 -5.64 -12.23
CA LEU A 272 14.28 -4.60 -12.19
C LEU A 272 13.71 -4.45 -10.78
N SER A 273 13.31 -5.53 -10.15
CA SER A 273 12.80 -5.54 -8.78
C SER A 273 13.80 -4.93 -7.79
N GLN A 274 15.08 -5.30 -7.88
CA GLN A 274 16.14 -4.74 -7.05
C GLN A 274 16.34 -3.22 -7.28
N LYS A 275 16.29 -2.76 -8.54
CA LYS A 275 16.46 -1.33 -8.84
C LYS A 275 15.26 -0.50 -8.38
N PHE A 276 14.03 -1.00 -8.59
CA PHE A 276 12.84 -0.35 -8.04
C PHE A 276 12.84 -0.38 -6.50
N GLY A 277 13.39 -1.44 -5.88
CA GLY A 277 13.62 -1.47 -4.44
C GLY A 277 14.59 -0.37 -3.94
N LYS A 278 15.65 -0.05 -4.71
CA LYS A 278 16.56 1.07 -4.38
C LYS A 278 15.91 2.44 -4.60
N LEU A 279 15.16 2.61 -5.69
CA LEU A 279 14.38 3.84 -5.93
C LEU A 279 13.34 4.08 -4.84
N TRP A 280 12.74 3.01 -4.35
CA TRP A 280 11.77 3.07 -3.26
C TRP A 280 12.36 3.69 -1.98
N LEU A 281 13.64 3.48 -1.67
CA LEU A 281 14.25 4.06 -0.47
C LEU A 281 14.15 5.60 -0.43
N ALA A 282 14.38 6.26 -1.56
CA ALA A 282 14.24 7.72 -1.66
C ALA A 282 12.76 8.13 -1.76
N ALA A 283 11.97 7.40 -2.55
CA ALA A 283 10.55 7.64 -2.71
C ALA A 283 9.77 7.47 -1.40
N GLU A 284 10.17 6.52 -0.56
CA GLU A 284 9.58 6.28 0.77
C GLU A 284 9.75 7.50 1.68
N VAL A 285 10.95 8.08 1.74
CA VAL A 285 11.19 9.29 2.54
C VAL A 285 10.34 10.46 2.04
N LEU A 286 10.35 10.72 0.74
CA LEU A 286 9.51 11.76 0.13
C LEU A 286 8.03 11.54 0.43
N LEU A 287 7.53 10.32 0.23
CA LEU A 287 6.13 10.00 0.44
C LEU A 287 5.71 10.28 1.89
N PHE A 288 6.38 9.68 2.86
CA PHE A 288 5.96 9.76 4.25
C PHE A 288 6.15 11.15 4.85
N VAL A 289 7.23 11.86 4.50
CA VAL A 289 7.44 13.23 4.97
C VAL A 289 6.42 14.18 4.36
N LEU A 290 6.15 14.11 3.04
CA LEU A 290 5.15 14.97 2.41
C LEU A 290 3.71 14.65 2.84
N VAL A 291 3.41 13.38 3.13
CA VAL A 291 2.11 13.01 3.74
C VAL A 291 2.01 13.61 5.14
N GLY A 292 3.05 13.48 5.96
CA GLY A 292 3.10 14.11 7.27
C GLY A 292 2.92 15.64 7.22
N ALA A 293 3.58 16.30 6.26
CA ALA A 293 3.47 17.74 6.05
C ALA A 293 2.07 18.22 5.62
N SER A 294 1.28 17.34 5.02
CA SER A 294 -0.10 17.64 4.61
C SER A 294 -1.13 17.51 5.76
N VAL A 295 -0.70 17.04 6.93
CA VAL A 295 -1.59 16.80 8.07
C VAL A 295 -1.81 18.09 8.86
N ASP A 296 -3.07 18.53 8.95
CA ASP A 296 -3.46 19.54 9.90
C ASP A 296 -3.62 18.91 11.30
N ILE A 297 -2.64 19.19 12.16
CA ILE A 297 -2.61 18.66 13.53
C ILE A 297 -3.85 19.09 14.32
N ARG A 298 -4.31 20.34 14.16
CA ARG A 298 -5.45 20.88 14.93
C ARG A 298 -6.72 20.13 14.56
N TYR A 299 -6.92 19.92 13.27
CA TYR A 299 -8.05 19.14 12.76
C TYR A 299 -7.96 17.68 13.23
N THR A 300 -6.79 17.09 13.14
CA THR A 300 -6.53 15.69 13.54
C THR A 300 -6.76 15.47 15.04
N LEU A 301 -6.36 16.41 15.90
CA LEU A 301 -6.62 16.35 17.35
C LEU A 301 -8.10 16.49 17.67
N LYS A 302 -8.84 17.35 16.95
CA LYS A 302 -10.28 17.53 17.14
C LYS A 302 -11.08 16.29 16.74
N ALA A 303 -10.73 15.64 15.62
CA ALA A 303 -11.34 14.41 15.15
C ALA A 303 -10.80 13.15 15.87
N GLY A 304 -9.69 13.28 16.58
CA GLY A 304 -8.87 12.19 17.13
C GLY A 304 -9.64 11.13 17.91
N PRO A 305 -10.43 11.47 18.94
CA PRO A 305 -11.13 10.44 19.72
C PRO A 305 -12.09 9.60 18.89
N ALA A 306 -12.87 10.23 18.01
CA ALA A 306 -13.80 9.53 17.12
C ALA A 306 -13.07 8.70 16.07
N ALA A 307 -11.99 9.25 15.50
CA ALA A 307 -11.12 8.53 14.56
C ALA A 307 -10.45 7.31 15.22
N LEU A 308 -9.97 7.47 16.46
CA LEU A 308 -9.38 6.36 17.22
C LEU A 308 -10.40 5.25 17.48
N ALA A 309 -11.57 5.60 17.99
CA ALA A 309 -12.66 4.64 18.23
C ALA A 309 -13.03 3.90 16.94
N MET A 310 -13.11 4.62 15.80
CA MET A 310 -13.39 4.06 14.49
C MET A 310 -12.29 3.08 14.04
N ILE A 311 -11.01 3.47 14.17
CA ILE A 311 -9.87 2.61 13.80
C ILE A 311 -9.90 1.30 14.60
N PHE A 312 -10.06 1.38 15.92
CA PHE A 312 -10.10 0.18 16.76
C PHE A 312 -11.32 -0.70 16.47
N ALA A 313 -12.51 -0.11 16.27
CA ALA A 313 -13.71 -0.85 15.88
C ALA A 313 -13.52 -1.58 14.53
N ALA A 314 -12.94 -0.90 13.55
CA ALA A 314 -12.64 -1.49 12.24
C ALA A 314 -11.62 -2.62 12.34
N LEU A 315 -10.57 -2.48 13.15
CA LEU A 315 -9.58 -3.52 13.39
C LEU A 315 -10.17 -4.76 14.05
N LEU A 316 -11.13 -4.60 14.97
CA LEU A 316 -11.84 -5.75 15.56
C LEU A 316 -12.62 -6.52 14.49
N ILE A 317 -13.33 -5.82 13.61
CA ILE A 317 -14.08 -6.44 12.51
C ILE A 317 -13.10 -7.06 11.49
N ARG A 318 -11.96 -6.43 11.19
CA ARG A 318 -10.88 -7.00 10.38
C ARG A 318 -10.38 -8.33 10.96
N THR A 319 -10.21 -8.41 12.28
CA THR A 319 -9.75 -9.62 12.98
C THR A 319 -10.72 -10.79 12.77
N LEU A 320 -12.02 -10.53 12.69
CA LEU A 320 -13.01 -11.55 12.30
C LEU A 320 -12.77 -12.04 10.87
N GLY A 321 -12.47 -11.12 9.94
CA GLY A 321 -12.11 -11.46 8.56
C GLY A 321 -10.86 -12.36 8.48
N VAL A 322 -9.79 -12.02 9.24
CA VAL A 322 -8.59 -12.87 9.31
C VAL A 322 -8.93 -14.25 9.90
N SER A 323 -9.72 -14.29 10.96
CA SER A 323 -10.14 -15.54 11.60
C SER A 323 -10.91 -16.44 10.64
N LEU A 324 -11.74 -15.86 9.79
CA LEU A 324 -12.48 -16.58 8.74
C LEU A 324 -11.52 -17.16 7.68
N CYS A 325 -10.49 -16.44 7.29
CA CYS A 325 -9.50 -16.92 6.32
C CYS A 325 -8.76 -18.18 6.79
N VAL A 326 -8.43 -18.22 8.08
CA VAL A 326 -7.70 -19.34 8.70
C VAL A 326 -8.65 -20.38 9.34
N ALA A 327 -9.96 -20.22 9.18
CA ALA A 327 -10.93 -21.24 9.56
C ALA A 327 -10.79 -22.50 8.69
N GLY A 328 -10.89 -23.67 9.32
CA GLY A 328 -10.72 -24.96 8.61
C GLY A 328 -9.28 -25.30 8.24
N THR A 329 -8.30 -24.52 8.73
CA THR A 329 -6.86 -24.87 8.62
C THR A 329 -6.40 -25.62 9.87
N ASN A 330 -5.27 -26.34 9.75
CA ASN A 330 -4.65 -27.07 10.86
C ASN A 330 -3.89 -26.15 11.85
N LEU A 331 -4.22 -24.84 11.87
CA LEU A 331 -3.61 -23.87 12.76
C LEU A 331 -4.25 -23.93 14.14
N THR A 332 -3.43 -23.89 15.18
CA THR A 332 -3.90 -23.78 16.57
C THR A 332 -4.52 -22.40 16.84
N ALA A 333 -5.27 -22.26 17.92
CA ALA A 333 -5.84 -20.96 18.32
C ALA A 333 -4.76 -19.88 18.53
N LYS A 334 -3.58 -20.27 19.04
CA LYS A 334 -2.42 -19.38 19.21
C LYS A 334 -1.89 -18.88 17.87
N GLU A 335 -1.72 -19.76 16.91
CA GLU A 335 -1.26 -19.42 15.55
C GLU A 335 -2.25 -18.55 14.80
N LYS A 336 -3.57 -18.80 14.95
CA LYS A 336 -4.62 -17.94 14.42
C LYS A 336 -4.59 -16.53 15.01
N LEU A 337 -4.36 -16.43 16.32
CA LEU A 337 -4.17 -15.14 16.98
C LEU A 337 -2.95 -14.39 16.43
N PHE A 338 -1.85 -15.11 16.19
CA PHE A 338 -0.66 -14.50 15.56
C PHE A 338 -0.97 -13.96 14.16
N CYS A 339 -1.72 -14.67 13.32
CA CYS A 339 -2.15 -14.18 12.02
C CYS A 339 -2.96 -12.88 12.13
N SER A 340 -3.83 -12.77 13.14
CA SER A 340 -4.60 -11.55 13.40
C SER A 340 -3.69 -10.38 13.80
N ILE A 341 -2.71 -10.60 14.67
CA ILE A 341 -1.73 -9.58 15.07
C ILE A 341 -0.90 -9.11 13.87
N ALA A 342 -0.47 -10.05 13.02
CA ALA A 342 0.33 -9.72 11.83
C ALA A 342 -0.44 -8.90 10.78
N TYR A 343 -1.77 -8.90 10.81
CA TYR A 343 -2.63 -8.14 9.90
C TYR A 343 -3.11 -6.79 10.46
N LEU A 344 -2.59 -6.35 11.62
CA LEU A 344 -2.91 -5.04 12.20
C LEU A 344 -2.16 -3.86 11.55
N PRO A 345 -0.87 -3.96 11.17
CA PRO A 345 -0.09 -2.80 10.77
C PRO A 345 -0.60 -2.12 9.52
N LYS A 346 -0.74 -0.80 9.57
CA LYS A 346 -1.06 0.10 8.46
C LYS A 346 0.13 1.01 8.21
N ALA A 347 0.54 1.23 6.96
CA ALA A 347 1.58 2.20 6.66
C ALA A 347 1.63 2.63 5.17
N THR A 348 2.16 1.78 4.28
CA THR A 348 2.57 2.17 2.93
C THR A 348 1.41 2.58 2.04
N VAL A 349 0.35 1.80 1.98
CA VAL A 349 -0.83 2.10 1.16
C VAL A 349 -1.58 3.30 1.71
N GLN A 350 -1.78 3.38 3.02
CA GLN A 350 -2.42 4.51 3.69
C GLN A 350 -1.70 5.83 3.39
N ALA A 351 -0.37 5.85 3.42
CA ALA A 351 0.41 7.01 3.05
C ALA A 351 0.31 7.31 1.55
N ALA A 352 0.34 6.28 0.70
CA ALA A 352 0.33 6.45 -0.74
C ALA A 352 -1.01 7.03 -1.26
N ILE A 353 -2.14 6.51 -0.78
CA ILE A 353 -3.47 6.90 -1.28
C ILE A 353 -4.29 7.73 -0.31
N GLY A 354 -3.90 7.88 0.97
CA GLY A 354 -4.66 8.60 2.00
C GLY A 354 -4.84 10.09 1.73
N SER A 355 -3.92 10.71 0.97
CA SER A 355 -4.00 12.11 0.57
C SER A 355 -4.67 12.31 -0.80
N VAL A 356 -4.92 11.25 -1.55
CA VAL A 356 -5.49 11.33 -2.90
C VAL A 356 -6.91 11.90 -2.90
N PRO A 357 -7.83 11.53 -1.97
CA PRO A 357 -9.15 12.13 -1.90
C PRO A 357 -9.11 13.66 -1.71
N MET A 358 -8.14 14.17 -0.94
CA MET A 358 -7.93 15.60 -0.76
C MET A 358 -7.44 16.26 -2.06
N ALA A 359 -6.50 15.64 -2.76
CA ALA A 359 -6.01 16.11 -4.05
C ALA A 359 -7.09 16.09 -5.15
N MET A 360 -8.05 15.16 -5.05
CA MET A 360 -9.23 15.07 -5.92
C MET A 360 -10.33 16.09 -5.58
N GLY A 361 -10.19 16.88 -4.50
CA GLY A 361 -11.17 17.85 -4.06
C GLY A 361 -12.41 17.23 -3.39
N LEU A 362 -12.34 15.99 -2.93
CA LEU A 362 -13.44 15.36 -2.20
C LEU A 362 -13.61 15.99 -0.82
N SER A 363 -14.87 16.19 -0.40
CA SER A 363 -15.23 16.77 0.90
C SER A 363 -14.63 16.01 2.09
N CYS A 364 -14.53 14.70 1.99
CA CYS A 364 -13.92 13.83 3.00
C CYS A 364 -12.38 13.82 2.98
N GLY A 365 -11.72 14.50 2.04
CA GLY A 365 -10.28 14.37 1.81
C GLY A 365 -9.43 14.61 3.06
N GLN A 366 -9.74 15.65 3.83
CA GLN A 366 -8.98 15.99 5.03
C GLN A 366 -9.17 14.98 6.17
N ILE A 367 -10.39 14.48 6.37
CA ILE A 367 -10.63 13.47 7.40
C ILE A 367 -10.06 12.12 7.03
N VAL A 368 -10.11 11.74 5.75
CA VAL A 368 -9.47 10.51 5.25
C VAL A 368 -7.96 10.54 5.49
N LEU A 369 -7.30 11.66 5.15
CA LEU A 369 -5.87 11.84 5.40
C LEU A 369 -5.55 11.76 6.90
N SER A 370 -6.34 12.43 7.75
CA SER A 370 -6.13 12.42 9.20
C SER A 370 -6.29 11.02 9.79
N VAL A 371 -7.32 10.28 9.40
CA VAL A 371 -7.55 8.89 9.84
C VAL A 371 -6.44 7.97 9.33
N ALA A 372 -5.97 8.16 8.08
CA ALA A 372 -4.88 7.37 7.52
C ALA A 372 -3.59 7.56 8.32
N VAL A 373 -3.21 8.81 8.63
CA VAL A 373 -1.99 9.10 9.39
C VAL A 373 -2.10 8.61 10.84
N LEU A 374 -3.23 8.84 11.52
CA LEU A 374 -3.47 8.26 12.84
C LEU A 374 -3.40 6.74 12.82
N GLY A 375 -4.01 6.12 11.80
CA GLY A 375 -3.93 4.68 11.61
C GLY A 375 -2.49 4.18 11.50
N ILE A 376 -1.64 4.85 10.73
CA ILE A 376 -0.22 4.50 10.61
C ILE A 376 0.49 4.65 11.95
N LEU A 377 0.37 5.82 12.59
CA LEU A 377 1.08 6.15 13.83
C LEU A 377 0.75 5.18 14.98
N ILE A 378 -0.45 4.63 14.99
CA ILE A 378 -0.91 3.73 16.05
C ILE A 378 -0.69 2.27 15.68
N THR A 379 -1.14 1.85 14.49
CA THR A 379 -1.20 0.43 14.17
C THR A 379 0.15 -0.14 13.71
N ALA A 380 1.02 0.68 13.09
CA ALA A 380 2.33 0.22 12.69
C ALA A 380 3.22 -0.18 13.87
N PRO A 381 3.37 0.64 14.95
CA PRO A 381 4.11 0.22 16.13
C PRO A 381 3.38 -0.90 16.90
N LEU A 382 2.05 -0.81 17.02
CA LEU A 382 1.25 -1.81 17.74
C LEU A 382 1.42 -3.20 17.13
N GLY A 383 1.30 -3.31 15.81
CA GLY A 383 1.47 -4.56 15.09
C GLY A 383 2.92 -5.05 15.10
N ALA A 384 3.88 -4.11 14.96
CA ALA A 384 5.30 -4.42 15.04
C ALA A 384 5.69 -5.04 16.39
N ILE A 385 5.39 -4.33 17.48
CA ILE A 385 5.66 -4.78 18.84
C ILE A 385 4.84 -6.05 19.13
N GLY A 386 3.59 -6.09 18.70
CA GLY A 386 2.72 -7.26 18.86
C GLY A 386 3.32 -8.52 18.25
N MET A 387 3.84 -8.45 17.03
CA MET A 387 4.53 -9.58 16.38
C MET A 387 5.81 -9.95 17.14
N ASP A 388 6.68 -8.96 17.43
CA ASP A 388 7.98 -9.19 18.06
C ASP A 388 7.88 -9.79 19.48
N CYS A 389 6.84 -9.41 20.23
CA CYS A 389 6.60 -9.94 21.59
C CYS A 389 5.88 -11.30 21.59
N SER A 390 5.15 -11.64 20.55
CA SER A 390 4.25 -12.79 20.57
C SER A 390 4.75 -14.01 19.78
N TYR A 391 5.61 -13.85 18.75
CA TYR A 391 5.95 -14.94 17.84
C TYR A 391 6.53 -16.17 18.54
N LYS A 392 7.43 -16.00 19.53
CA LYS A 392 8.01 -17.13 20.30
C LYS A 392 7.00 -17.89 21.15
N ARG A 393 5.89 -17.24 21.52
CA ARG A 393 4.84 -17.84 22.38
C ARG A 393 3.68 -18.42 21.58
N LEU A 394 3.42 -17.84 20.40
CA LEU A 394 2.26 -18.18 19.57
C LEU A 394 2.60 -19.09 18.40
N LEU A 395 3.83 -19.05 17.89
CA LEU A 395 4.31 -19.91 16.80
C LEU A 395 5.16 -21.06 17.33
N THR A 396 5.03 -22.22 16.70
CA THR A 396 5.89 -23.38 16.92
C THR A 396 7.21 -23.18 16.20
N ARG A 397 8.32 -23.57 16.84
CA ARG A 397 9.63 -23.61 16.19
C ARG A 397 9.82 -24.99 15.56
N GLU A 398 10.16 -24.99 14.27
CA GLU A 398 10.48 -26.23 13.57
C GLU A 398 11.76 -26.86 14.15
N SER A 399 11.65 -28.04 14.73
CA SER A 399 12.81 -28.80 15.21
C SER A 399 13.62 -29.28 14.01
N CYS A 400 14.93 -29.00 14.00
CA CYS A 400 15.83 -29.67 13.07
C CYS A 400 15.75 -31.20 13.32
N LYS A 401 15.08 -31.93 12.41
CA LYS A 401 15.25 -33.37 12.31
C LYS A 401 16.55 -33.67 11.58
#